data_777e834c225f03a85576e5fc12ad51ed
#
_entry.id   777e834c225f03a85576e5fc12ad51ed
#
_cell.length_a   1.000
_cell.length_b   1.000
_cell.length_c   1.000
_cell.angle_alpha   90.00
_cell.angle_beta   90.00
_cell.angle_gamma   90.00
#
_symmetry.space_group_name_H-M   'P 1'
#
loop_
_entity.id
_entity.type
_entity.pdbx_description
1 polymer ?
#
loop_
_entity_poly.entity_id
_entity_poly.type
_entity_poly.pdbx_seq_one_letter_code
_entity_poly.pdbx_strand_id
1 'polypeptide(L)'
;MKTFKEFLEESSLSRIKSKSDKGGMAVISGSRGDKSKKENKARAKQLDRDIKGKGLPGATKVSGRWDEKDDDTGKTTKVKERSHVVTSGKKGKRAFKKAVKSLGKKYGQDAVLTQTKKTGTVSATRKGGLGKQAGKNVKRFTAGTMKPGRSSAEGDTQIKKKTFAYKK
;
A
#
# COMPACT_ATOMS: atom_id res chain seq x y z
N MET A 1 32.77 3.91 2.66
CA MET A 1 32.34 2.56 3.12
C MET A 1 30.94 2.69 3.73
N LYS A 2 29.99 1.85 3.32
CA LYS A 2 28.63 1.88 3.90
C LYS A 2 28.69 1.26 5.30
N THR A 3 28.00 1.89 6.25
CA THR A 3 27.86 1.36 7.59
C THR A 3 26.94 0.12 7.58
N PHE A 4 27.07 -0.78 8.57
CA PHE A 4 26.17 -1.94 8.73
C PHE A 4 24.69 -1.51 8.79
N LYS A 5 24.39 -0.33 9.36
CA LYS A 5 23.06 0.25 9.41
C LYS A 5 22.54 0.64 8.01
N GLU A 6 23.38 1.25 7.18
CA GLU A 6 23.06 1.58 5.79
C GLU A 6 22.84 0.33 4.95
N PHE A 7 23.68 -0.72 5.15
CA PHE A 7 23.50 -2.03 4.54
C PHE A 7 22.15 -2.67 4.92
N LEU A 8 21.76 -2.66 6.20
CA LEU A 8 20.47 -3.16 6.64
C LEU A 8 19.29 -2.34 6.09
N GLU A 9 19.45 -1.04 5.94
CA GLU A 9 18.43 -0.15 5.39
C GLU A 9 18.23 -0.35 3.89
N GLU A 10 19.31 -0.49 3.12
CA GLU A 10 19.26 -0.89 1.71
C GLU A 10 18.69 -2.29 1.53
N SER A 11 19.05 -3.22 2.39
CA SER A 11 18.57 -4.61 2.32
C SER A 11 17.06 -4.75 2.50
N SER A 12 16.39 -3.82 3.19
CA SER A 12 14.93 -3.88 3.38
C SER A 12 14.15 -3.53 2.12
N LEU A 13 14.50 -2.42 1.46
CA LEU A 13 13.85 -2.00 0.21
C LEU A 13 14.22 -2.92 -0.95
N SER A 14 15.49 -3.30 -1.06
CA SER A 14 15.97 -4.24 -2.09
C SER A 14 15.31 -5.61 -1.96
N ARG A 15 15.12 -6.12 -0.73
CA ARG A 15 14.39 -7.37 -0.48
C ARG A 15 12.92 -7.28 -0.88
N ILE A 16 12.25 -6.19 -0.54
CA ILE A 16 10.86 -5.97 -0.93
C ILE A 16 10.77 -5.92 -2.46
N LYS A 17 11.64 -5.16 -3.11
CA LYS A 17 11.69 -5.07 -4.56
C LYS A 17 11.94 -6.42 -5.23
N SER A 18 12.94 -7.16 -4.79
CA SER A 18 13.26 -8.50 -5.31
C SER A 18 12.10 -9.48 -5.15
N LYS A 19 11.45 -9.51 -3.98
CA LYS A 19 10.27 -10.35 -3.74
C LYS A 19 9.06 -9.89 -4.56
N SER A 20 8.90 -8.59 -4.74
CA SER A 20 7.87 -7.98 -5.58
C SER A 20 8.02 -8.38 -7.04
N ASP A 21 9.25 -8.33 -7.57
CA ASP A 21 9.54 -8.68 -8.96
C ASP A 21 9.30 -10.17 -9.24
N LYS A 22 9.53 -11.04 -8.26
CA LYS A 22 9.32 -12.49 -8.36
C LYS A 22 7.84 -12.88 -8.22
N GLY A 23 7.13 -12.34 -7.27
CA GLY A 23 5.79 -12.83 -6.92
C GLY A 23 4.72 -11.75 -6.81
N GLY A 24 5.10 -10.57 -6.42
CA GLY A 24 4.23 -9.44 -6.18
C GLY A 24 4.27 -8.93 -4.75
N MET A 25 3.86 -7.68 -4.59
CA MET A 25 3.66 -7.04 -3.30
C MET A 25 2.35 -6.25 -3.27
N ALA A 26 1.92 -5.88 -2.09
CA ALA A 26 0.79 -4.98 -1.88
C ALA A 26 1.07 -4.01 -0.74
N VAL A 27 0.42 -2.86 -0.80
CA VAL A 27 0.37 -1.89 0.29
C VAL A 27 -1.06 -1.85 0.80
N ILE A 28 -1.24 -2.10 2.10
CA ILE A 28 -2.54 -2.13 2.77
C ILE A 28 -2.43 -1.29 4.04
N SER A 29 -3.45 -0.51 4.35
CA SER A 29 -3.56 0.19 5.64
C SER A 29 -4.69 -0.41 6.48
N GLY A 30 -4.49 -0.47 7.79
CA GLY A 30 -5.55 -0.72 8.76
C GLY A 30 -6.10 0.58 9.34
N SER A 31 -5.45 1.71 9.06
CA SER A 31 -5.82 3.02 9.60
C SER A 31 -7.01 3.62 8.86
N ARG A 32 -7.77 4.46 9.58
CA ARG A 32 -8.87 5.25 9.05
C ARG A 32 -8.85 6.64 9.70
N GLY A 33 -9.18 7.67 8.93
CA GLY A 33 -9.23 9.04 9.41
C GLY A 33 -10.29 9.29 10.52
N ASP A 34 -11.39 8.53 10.47
CA ASP A 34 -12.50 8.60 11.43
C ASP A 34 -12.22 7.84 12.76
N LYS A 35 -11.03 7.27 12.93
CA LYS A 35 -10.64 6.49 14.11
C LYS A 35 -9.55 7.15 14.93
N SER A 36 -9.63 6.98 16.24
CA SER A 36 -8.59 7.45 17.16
C SER A 36 -7.24 6.77 16.93
N LYS A 37 -6.16 7.38 17.41
CA LYS A 37 -4.80 6.80 17.37
C LYS A 37 -4.74 5.42 18.04
N LYS A 38 -5.46 5.24 19.15
CA LYS A 38 -5.54 3.96 19.91
C LYS A 38 -6.22 2.88 19.07
N GLU A 39 -7.37 3.18 18.49
CA GLU A 39 -8.10 2.28 17.60
C GLU A 39 -7.28 1.92 16.36
N ASN A 40 -6.67 2.90 15.70
CA ASN A 40 -5.81 2.66 14.55
C ASN A 40 -4.59 1.78 14.88
N LYS A 41 -4.03 1.91 16.08
CA LYS A 41 -2.96 1.02 16.58
C LYS A 41 -3.46 -0.42 16.77
N ALA A 42 -4.65 -0.60 17.34
CA ALA A 42 -5.28 -1.92 17.51
C ALA A 42 -5.60 -2.55 16.15
N ARG A 43 -6.18 -1.79 15.22
CA ARG A 43 -6.47 -2.21 13.85
C ARG A 43 -5.22 -2.65 13.10
N ALA A 44 -4.11 -1.91 13.24
CA ALA A 44 -2.83 -2.28 12.64
C ALA A 44 -2.29 -3.62 13.16
N LYS A 45 -2.40 -3.88 14.48
CA LYS A 45 -2.04 -5.16 15.09
C LYS A 45 -2.93 -6.31 14.60
N GLN A 46 -4.23 -6.05 14.45
CA GLN A 46 -5.17 -7.04 13.94
C GLN A 46 -4.90 -7.33 12.45
N LEU A 47 -4.57 -6.32 11.65
CA LEU A 47 -4.18 -6.50 10.25
C LEU A 47 -2.93 -7.39 10.13
N ASP A 48 -1.92 -7.23 10.99
CA ASP A 48 -0.75 -8.11 11.02
C ASP A 48 -1.14 -9.58 11.23
N ARG A 49 -2.09 -9.85 12.13
CA ARG A 49 -2.61 -11.22 12.38
C ARG A 49 -3.38 -11.75 11.18
N ASP A 50 -4.26 -10.94 10.62
CA ASP A 50 -5.08 -11.33 9.47
C ASP A 50 -4.24 -11.59 8.22
N ILE A 51 -3.16 -10.84 8.01
CA ILE A 51 -2.19 -11.08 6.92
C ILE A 51 -1.61 -12.49 7.05
N LYS A 52 -1.14 -12.85 8.25
CA LYS A 52 -0.63 -14.19 8.54
C LYS A 52 -1.72 -15.26 8.40
N GLY A 53 -2.92 -15.00 8.92
CA GLY A 53 -4.08 -15.89 8.80
C GLY A 53 -4.52 -16.16 7.35
N LYS A 54 -4.21 -15.26 6.42
CA LYS A 54 -4.38 -15.49 4.98
C LYS A 54 -3.21 -16.30 4.36
N GLY A 55 -2.26 -16.78 5.16
CA GLY A 55 -1.08 -17.51 4.68
C GLY A 55 -0.13 -16.62 3.86
N LEU A 56 -0.10 -15.33 4.16
CA LEU A 56 0.86 -14.39 3.59
C LEU A 56 2.04 -14.21 4.55
N PRO A 57 3.24 -13.88 4.04
CA PRO A 57 4.37 -13.53 4.88
C PRO A 57 4.06 -12.32 5.77
N GLY A 58 4.75 -12.21 6.89
CA GLY A 58 4.64 -11.04 7.76
C GLY A 58 4.91 -9.74 7.00
N ALA A 59 4.18 -8.70 7.36
CA ALA A 59 4.26 -7.41 6.68
C ALA A 59 5.44 -6.56 7.19
N THR A 60 5.97 -5.73 6.30
CA THR A 60 6.88 -4.63 6.66
C THR A 60 6.05 -3.38 6.92
N LYS A 61 6.19 -2.81 8.11
CA LYS A 61 5.51 -1.56 8.48
C LYS A 61 6.17 -0.37 7.78
N VAL A 62 5.33 0.46 7.19
CA VAL A 62 5.74 1.63 6.43
C VAL A 62 4.84 2.83 6.77
N SER A 63 5.28 4.02 6.40
CA SER A 63 4.46 5.22 6.48
C SER A 63 4.08 5.64 5.07
N GLY A 64 2.79 5.62 4.77
CA GLY A 64 2.22 6.19 3.55
C GLY A 64 1.86 7.66 3.75
N ARG A 65 1.98 8.46 2.71
CA ARG A 65 1.48 9.82 2.62
C ARG A 65 0.64 9.93 1.37
N TRP A 66 -0.55 10.48 1.54
CA TRP A 66 -1.55 10.62 0.47
C TRP A 66 -2.08 12.04 0.49
N ASP A 67 -2.41 12.54 -0.67
CA ASP A 67 -3.15 13.78 -0.79
C ASP A 67 -4.64 13.42 -0.90
N GLU A 68 -5.40 13.72 0.15
CA GLU A 68 -6.86 13.58 0.16
C GLU A 68 -7.48 14.90 -0.28
N LYS A 69 -8.26 14.86 -1.34
CA LYS A 69 -9.05 15.99 -1.80
C LYS A 69 -10.45 15.87 -1.22
N ASP A 70 -10.86 16.90 -0.50
CA ASP A 70 -12.22 17.05 -0.02
C ASP A 70 -13.13 17.36 -1.21
N ASP A 71 -14.16 16.53 -1.41
CA ASP A 71 -15.06 16.64 -2.57
C ASP A 71 -15.95 17.88 -2.52
N ASP A 72 -16.26 18.39 -1.31
CA ASP A 72 -17.15 19.55 -1.11
C ASP A 72 -16.40 20.87 -1.20
N THR A 73 -15.19 20.93 -0.64
CA THR A 73 -14.39 22.16 -0.58
C THR A 73 -13.28 22.25 -1.60
N GLY A 74 -12.96 21.13 -2.27
CA GLY A 74 -11.83 21.02 -3.19
C GLY A 74 -10.45 21.11 -2.52
N LYS A 75 -10.41 21.22 -1.18
CA LYS A 75 -9.18 21.39 -0.40
C LYS A 75 -8.39 20.08 -0.34
N THR A 76 -7.11 20.16 -0.65
CA THR A 76 -6.20 19.01 -0.55
C THR A 76 -5.53 18.99 0.82
N THR A 77 -5.68 17.88 1.53
CA THR A 77 -5.05 17.65 2.84
C THR A 77 -4.06 16.50 2.74
N LYS A 78 -2.84 16.70 3.24
CA LYS A 78 -1.82 15.65 3.31
C LYS A 78 -2.06 14.75 4.51
N VAL A 79 -2.42 13.51 4.24
CA VAL A 79 -2.66 12.49 5.27
C VAL A 79 -1.47 11.56 5.38
N LYS A 80 -1.05 11.29 6.61
CA LYS A 80 0.01 10.33 6.93
C LYS A 80 -0.59 9.11 7.57
N GLU A 81 -0.43 7.97 6.95
CA GLU A 81 -0.96 6.69 7.43
C GLU A 81 0.12 5.65 7.71
N ARG A 82 -0.16 4.80 8.69
CA ARG A 82 0.61 3.56 8.88
C ARG A 82 0.11 2.50 7.92
N SER A 83 0.97 2.05 7.03
CA SER A 83 0.66 1.03 6.05
C SER A 83 1.54 -0.21 6.22
N HIS A 84 1.14 -1.30 5.59
CA HIS A 84 1.80 -2.58 5.63
C HIS A 84 2.16 -2.99 4.20
N VAL A 85 3.44 -3.20 3.95
CA VAL A 85 3.90 -3.82 2.70
C VAL A 85 3.92 -5.32 2.90
N VAL A 86 3.14 -6.03 2.09
CA VAL A 86 2.99 -7.49 2.11
C VAL A 86 3.48 -8.06 0.80
N THR A 87 4.27 -9.12 0.83
CA THR A 87 4.68 -9.85 -0.37
C THR A 87 3.82 -11.10 -0.55
N SER A 88 3.74 -11.61 -1.78
CA SER A 88 2.93 -12.79 -2.10
C SER A 88 3.40 -14.09 -1.41
N GLY A 89 4.68 -14.15 -1.03
CA GLY A 89 5.27 -15.39 -0.53
C GLY A 89 5.16 -16.51 -1.57
N LYS A 90 4.62 -17.65 -1.13
CA LYS A 90 4.38 -18.82 -2.00
C LYS A 90 3.04 -18.76 -2.77
N LYS A 91 2.21 -17.73 -2.54
CA LYS A 91 0.92 -17.62 -3.23
C LYS A 91 1.08 -17.18 -4.68
N GLY A 92 0.33 -17.85 -5.56
CA GLY A 92 0.20 -17.41 -6.95
C GLY A 92 -0.49 -16.03 -7.06
N LYS A 93 -0.23 -15.32 -8.15
CA LYS A 93 -0.69 -13.94 -8.38
C LYS A 93 -2.18 -13.71 -8.15
N ARG A 94 -3.03 -14.64 -8.65
CA ARG A 94 -4.50 -14.52 -8.50
C ARG A 94 -4.92 -14.66 -7.04
N ALA A 95 -4.43 -15.67 -6.33
CA ALA A 95 -4.72 -15.92 -4.92
C ALA A 95 -4.22 -14.76 -4.04
N PHE A 96 -3.03 -14.24 -4.32
CA PHE A 96 -2.48 -13.08 -3.64
C PHE A 96 -3.36 -11.83 -3.81
N LYS A 97 -3.72 -11.46 -5.03
CA LYS A 97 -4.60 -10.32 -5.30
C LYS A 97 -5.96 -10.47 -4.60
N LYS A 98 -6.54 -11.67 -4.61
CA LYS A 98 -7.81 -11.97 -3.91
C LYS A 98 -7.67 -11.77 -2.39
N ALA A 99 -6.60 -12.28 -1.79
CA ALA A 99 -6.32 -12.13 -0.36
C ALA A 99 -6.14 -10.65 0.04
N VAL A 100 -5.33 -9.90 -0.73
CA VAL A 100 -5.09 -8.47 -0.50
C VAL A 100 -6.38 -7.66 -0.62
N LYS A 101 -7.17 -7.89 -1.66
CA LYS A 101 -8.44 -7.18 -1.86
C LYS A 101 -9.45 -7.50 -0.74
N SER A 102 -9.50 -8.75 -0.28
CA SER A 102 -10.32 -9.18 0.86
C SER A 102 -9.92 -8.45 2.15
N LEU A 103 -8.61 -8.33 2.41
CA LEU A 103 -8.10 -7.57 3.56
C LEU A 103 -8.45 -6.08 3.43
N GLY A 104 -8.20 -5.46 2.29
CA GLY A 104 -8.58 -4.06 2.06
C GLY A 104 -10.06 -3.81 2.33
N LYS A 105 -10.93 -4.69 1.83
CA LYS A 105 -12.38 -4.63 2.10
C LYS A 105 -12.70 -4.76 3.59
N LYS A 106 -12.11 -5.74 4.28
CA LYS A 106 -12.30 -5.96 5.73
C LYS A 106 -11.93 -4.74 6.55
N TYR A 107 -10.86 -4.04 6.16
CA TYR A 107 -10.38 -2.85 6.87
C TYR A 107 -11.00 -1.54 6.39
N GLY A 108 -11.96 -1.59 5.48
CA GLY A 108 -12.69 -0.42 4.98
C GLY A 108 -11.83 0.50 4.12
N GLN A 109 -10.80 -0.05 3.47
CA GLN A 109 -10.00 0.69 2.50
C GLN A 109 -10.79 0.87 1.21
N ASP A 110 -10.77 2.05 0.62
CA ASP A 110 -11.41 2.32 -0.65
C ASP A 110 -10.75 1.61 -1.82
N ALA A 111 -9.43 1.48 -1.73
CA ALA A 111 -8.60 0.80 -2.72
C ALA A 111 -7.39 0.14 -2.08
N VAL A 112 -6.74 -0.76 -2.82
CA VAL A 112 -5.47 -1.38 -2.47
C VAL A 112 -4.51 -1.28 -3.64
N LEU A 113 -3.25 -0.98 -3.33
CA LEU A 113 -2.16 -1.01 -4.29
C LEU A 113 -1.56 -2.43 -4.32
N THR A 114 -1.50 -3.01 -5.50
CA THR A 114 -0.78 -4.28 -5.74
C THR A 114 0.26 -4.07 -6.82
N GLN A 115 1.43 -4.64 -6.64
CA GLN A 115 2.46 -4.69 -7.68
C GLN A 115 2.72 -6.14 -8.05
N THR A 116 2.72 -6.43 -9.34
CA THR A 116 3.14 -7.70 -9.91
C THR A 116 4.15 -7.43 -11.01
N LYS A 117 5.31 -8.08 -10.98
CA LYS A 117 6.45 -7.70 -11.83
C LYS A 117 6.87 -6.25 -11.50
N LYS A 118 6.99 -5.38 -12.50
CA LYS A 118 7.47 -3.99 -12.35
C LYS A 118 6.34 -2.96 -12.20
N THR A 119 5.09 -3.33 -12.49
CA THR A 119 3.97 -2.39 -12.58
C THR A 119 3.04 -2.49 -11.37
N GLY A 120 2.78 -1.35 -10.74
CA GLY A 120 1.76 -1.18 -9.70
C GLY A 120 0.37 -0.98 -10.30
N THR A 121 -0.63 -1.55 -9.63
CA THR A 121 -2.04 -1.38 -9.97
C THR A 121 -2.81 -1.03 -8.71
N VAL A 122 -3.56 0.05 -8.73
CA VAL A 122 -4.52 0.40 -7.69
C VAL A 122 -5.87 -0.19 -8.08
N SER A 123 -6.49 -0.91 -7.17
CA SER A 123 -7.77 -1.60 -7.40
C SER A 123 -8.77 -1.23 -6.32
N ALA A 124 -9.98 -0.84 -6.71
CA ALA A 124 -11.07 -0.56 -5.81
C ALA A 124 -11.44 -1.82 -5.01
N THR A 125 -11.70 -1.64 -3.73
CA THR A 125 -12.19 -2.69 -2.82
C THR A 125 -13.72 -2.68 -2.71
N ARG A 126 -14.34 -1.52 -3.00
CA ARG A 126 -15.79 -1.32 -3.06
C ARG A 126 -16.18 -0.53 -4.31
N LYS A 127 -17.47 -0.51 -4.64
CA LYS A 127 -18.01 0.30 -5.72
C LYS A 127 -17.77 1.79 -5.41
N GLY A 128 -17.23 2.54 -6.36
CA GLY A 128 -16.91 3.95 -6.20
C GLY A 128 -15.64 4.26 -5.38
N GLY A 129 -14.91 3.26 -4.86
CA GLY A 129 -13.69 3.46 -4.05
C GLY A 129 -12.52 4.15 -4.77
N LEU A 130 -12.59 4.34 -6.07
CA LEU A 130 -11.64 5.12 -6.88
C LEU A 130 -12.33 6.29 -7.59
N GLY A 131 -13.53 6.66 -7.13
CA GLY A 131 -14.30 7.73 -7.73
C GLY A 131 -15.02 7.33 -9.03
N LYS A 132 -15.69 8.32 -9.62
CA LYS A 132 -16.37 8.20 -10.91
C LYS A 132 -15.58 9.00 -11.94
N GLN A 133 -15.27 8.39 -13.06
CA GLN A 133 -14.63 9.05 -14.20
C GLN A 133 -15.50 8.83 -15.45
N ALA A 134 -15.88 9.90 -16.14
CA ALA A 134 -16.76 9.87 -17.31
C ALA A 134 -18.06 9.06 -17.08
N GLY A 135 -18.73 9.23 -15.93
CA GLY A 135 -19.97 8.54 -15.57
C GLY A 135 -19.83 7.07 -15.18
N LYS A 136 -18.61 6.49 -15.26
CA LYS A 136 -18.34 5.08 -14.93
C LYS A 136 -17.56 4.96 -13.64
N ASN A 137 -17.92 3.99 -12.79
CA ASN A 137 -17.12 3.67 -11.61
C ASN A 137 -15.78 3.09 -12.03
N VAL A 138 -14.69 3.74 -11.62
CA VAL A 138 -13.34 3.24 -11.86
C VAL A 138 -13.09 2.03 -10.95
N LYS A 139 -12.75 0.90 -11.56
CA LYS A 139 -12.47 -0.35 -10.81
C LYS A 139 -10.99 -0.52 -10.52
N ARG A 140 -10.12 0.00 -11.36
CA ARG A 140 -8.66 -0.08 -11.24
C ARG A 140 -7.98 0.91 -12.18
N PHE A 141 -6.76 1.31 -11.80
CA PHE A 141 -5.86 2.02 -12.70
C PHE A 141 -4.41 1.58 -12.50
N THR A 142 -3.55 1.85 -13.48
CA THR A 142 -2.12 1.57 -13.41
C THR A 142 -1.41 2.71 -12.70
N ALA A 143 -0.73 2.40 -11.59
CA ALA A 143 0.03 3.38 -10.81
C ALA A 143 1.45 3.62 -11.37
N GLY A 144 1.88 2.84 -12.36
CA GLY A 144 3.22 2.94 -12.92
C GLY A 144 4.24 2.04 -12.23
N THR A 145 5.51 2.43 -12.31
CA THR A 145 6.65 1.66 -11.78
C THR A 145 7.10 2.24 -10.45
N MET A 146 7.43 1.37 -9.49
CA MET A 146 8.02 1.78 -8.21
C MET A 146 9.43 2.34 -8.42
N LYS A 147 9.63 3.59 -8.04
CA LYS A 147 10.91 4.30 -8.15
C LYS A 147 11.29 4.92 -6.79
N PRO A 148 12.59 5.02 -6.47
CA PRO A 148 13.05 5.78 -5.32
C PRO A 148 12.66 7.27 -5.46
N GLY A 149 12.49 7.93 -4.31
CA GLY A 149 12.16 9.36 -4.24
C GLY A 149 10.71 9.63 -3.90
N ARG A 150 10.38 10.92 -3.79
CA ARG A 150 9.02 11.40 -3.50
C ARG A 150 8.22 11.52 -4.80
N SER A 151 6.92 11.29 -4.70
CA SER A 151 5.98 11.69 -5.75
C SER A 151 5.48 13.09 -5.47
N SER A 152 5.38 13.89 -6.52
CA SER A 152 4.74 15.21 -6.46
C SER A 152 3.23 15.16 -6.57
N ALA A 153 2.66 14.02 -7.01
CA ALA A 153 1.27 14.00 -7.48
C ALA A 153 0.26 13.28 -6.58
N GLU A 154 0.54 12.10 -6.05
CA GLU A 154 -0.57 11.31 -5.47
C GLU A 154 -0.24 10.55 -4.17
N GLY A 155 0.99 10.60 -3.72
CA GLY A 155 1.39 9.92 -2.50
C GLY A 155 2.69 9.15 -2.63
N ASP A 156 3.32 8.98 -1.52
CA ASP A 156 4.55 8.21 -1.40
C ASP A 156 4.54 7.30 -0.17
N THR A 157 5.44 6.35 -0.16
CA THR A 157 5.60 5.43 0.96
C THR A 157 7.02 5.52 1.48
N GLN A 158 7.16 5.62 2.80
CA GLN A 158 8.44 5.70 3.46
C GLN A 158 8.71 4.43 4.27
N ILE A 159 9.87 3.81 4.00
CA ILE A 159 10.44 2.73 4.79
C ILE A 159 11.66 3.28 5.50
N LYS A 160 11.60 3.35 6.84
CA LYS A 160 12.61 4.04 7.64
C LYS A 160 12.79 5.48 7.15
N LYS A 161 13.94 5.85 6.61
CA LYS A 161 14.21 7.20 6.07
C LYS A 161 14.16 7.26 4.53
N LYS A 162 13.96 6.13 3.85
CA LYS A 162 13.92 6.07 2.38
C LYS A 162 12.49 6.11 1.88
N THR A 163 12.25 6.97 0.91
CA THR A 163 10.94 7.18 0.29
C THR A 163 10.93 6.52 -1.08
N PHE A 164 9.81 5.95 -1.46
CA PHE A 164 9.53 5.49 -2.81
C PHE A 164 8.11 5.85 -3.23
N ALA A 165 7.93 6.00 -4.53
CA ALA A 165 6.65 6.33 -5.12
C ALA A 165 6.47 5.57 -6.43
N TYR A 166 5.23 5.52 -6.90
CA TYR A 166 4.92 5.01 -8.23
C TYR A 166 4.92 6.16 -9.23
N LYS A 167 5.61 5.96 -10.34
CA LYS A 167 5.71 6.94 -11.42
C LYS A 167 5.34 6.27 -12.74
N LYS A 168 4.53 6.96 -13.53
CA LYS A 168 4.23 6.58 -14.92
C LYS A 168 5.43 6.80 -15.81
#